data_d3019dec0867e618aebac4f991960592
#
_entry.id   d3019dec0867e618aebac4f991960592
#
_cell.length_a   1.000
_cell.length_b   1.000
_cell.length_c   1.000
_cell.angle_alpha   90.00
_cell.angle_beta   90.00
_cell.angle_gamma   90.00
#
_symmetry.space_group_name_H-M   'P 1'
#
loop_
_entity.id
_entity.type
_entity.pdbx_description
1 polymer ?
#
loop_
_entity_poly.entity_id
_entity_poly.type
_entity_poly.pdbx_seq_one_letter_code
_entity_poly.pdbx_strand_id
1 'polypeptide(L)'
;MRAAGRWHSAGRPIVYLAEHPASALLEVLVHLDIGDVSALPMAYQLLEVATAAKVVVLGLPANALNASWRDDLGATRAIGDAWLASTQSALLRVPSALVPNVANYLFNPLHADASRVSIKSVARYPFDNRLFKVVGGGGKAGR
;
A
#
# COMPACT_ATOMS: atom_id res chain seq x y z
N MET A 1 15.34 11.21 -3.59
CA MET A 1 15.34 10.53 -2.27
C MET A 1 14.03 9.76 -2.15
N ARG A 2 14.04 8.49 -1.79
CA ARG A 2 12.80 7.71 -1.63
C ARG A 2 12.10 8.15 -0.34
N ALA A 3 10.82 8.52 -0.43
CA ALA A 3 10.03 8.95 0.71
C ALA A 3 9.77 7.81 1.70
N ALA A 4 9.57 8.13 2.97
CA ALA A 4 9.10 7.16 3.95
C ALA A 4 7.62 6.84 3.72
N GLY A 5 7.22 5.61 4.05
CA GLY A 5 5.81 5.18 4.06
C GLY A 5 5.37 4.82 5.48
N ARG A 6 4.20 4.17 5.57
CA ARG A 6 3.69 3.67 6.85
C ARG A 6 4.62 2.59 7.46
N TRP A 7 5.17 1.72 6.63
CA TRP A 7 5.91 0.53 7.05
C TRP A 7 7.41 0.60 6.77
N HIS A 8 7.97 1.75 6.38
CA HIS A 8 9.41 1.88 6.13
C HIS A 8 9.89 3.30 6.29
N SER A 9 11.14 3.43 6.71
CA SER A 9 11.87 4.69 6.76
C SER A 9 12.36 5.11 5.37
N ALA A 10 12.64 6.42 5.21
CA ALA A 10 13.13 6.97 3.95
C ALA A 10 14.41 6.27 3.46
N GLY A 11 14.58 6.18 2.15
CA GLY A 11 15.76 5.60 1.50
C GLY A 11 15.69 4.09 1.25
N ARG A 12 14.75 3.37 1.86
CA ARG A 12 14.61 1.92 1.67
C ARG A 12 13.74 1.59 0.45
N PRO A 13 14.17 0.65 -0.43
CA PRO A 13 13.34 0.21 -1.55
C PRO A 13 12.27 -0.76 -1.05
N ILE A 14 11.01 -0.44 -1.34
CA ILE A 14 9.85 -1.26 -1.00
C ILE A 14 8.73 -0.98 -2.00
N VAL A 15 7.90 -1.98 -2.27
CA VAL A 15 6.68 -1.84 -3.07
C VAL A 15 5.48 -2.23 -2.20
N TYR A 16 4.45 -1.40 -2.21
CA TYR A 16 3.18 -1.67 -1.53
C TYR A 16 2.21 -2.32 -2.51
N LEU A 17 1.62 -3.42 -2.12
CA LEU A 17 0.64 -4.17 -2.89
C LEU A 17 -0.62 -4.34 -2.02
N ALA A 18 -1.79 -4.40 -2.65
CA ALA A 18 -3.05 -4.69 -1.99
C ALA A 18 -3.56 -6.08 -2.37
N GLU A 19 -4.31 -6.74 -1.51
CA GLU A 19 -4.88 -8.06 -1.80
C GLU A 19 -6.04 -7.99 -2.80
N HIS A 20 -6.61 -6.80 -3.02
CA HIS A 20 -7.76 -6.62 -3.90
C HIS A 20 -7.65 -5.31 -4.68
N PRO A 21 -8.06 -5.26 -5.97
CA PRO A 21 -7.97 -4.05 -6.78
C PRO A 21 -8.73 -2.84 -6.23
N ALA A 22 -9.87 -3.05 -5.56
CA ALA A 22 -10.60 -1.95 -4.91
C ALA A 22 -9.81 -1.35 -3.74
N SER A 23 -9.09 -2.17 -2.97
CA SER A 23 -8.22 -1.68 -1.89
C SER A 23 -7.02 -0.91 -2.44
N ALA A 24 -6.43 -1.37 -3.54
CA ALA A 24 -5.35 -0.66 -4.22
C ALA A 24 -5.80 0.72 -4.71
N LEU A 25 -7.01 0.81 -5.29
CA LEU A 25 -7.58 2.07 -5.73
C LEU A 25 -7.84 3.02 -4.55
N LEU A 26 -8.37 2.50 -3.44
CA LEU A 26 -8.63 3.29 -2.24
C LEU A 26 -7.34 3.85 -1.64
N GLU A 27 -6.28 3.06 -1.56
CA GLU A 27 -4.95 3.52 -1.11
C GLU A 27 -4.41 4.65 -1.99
N VAL A 28 -4.59 4.56 -3.31
CA VAL A 28 -4.21 5.65 -4.23
C VAL A 28 -5.04 6.90 -3.97
N LEU A 29 -6.37 6.77 -3.82
CA LEU A 29 -7.27 7.91 -3.65
C LEU A 29 -6.97 8.73 -2.40
N VAL A 30 -6.62 8.08 -1.27
CA VAL A 30 -6.30 8.81 -0.03
C VAL A 30 -4.94 9.50 -0.07
N HIS A 31 -4.07 9.12 -1.00
CA HIS A 31 -2.77 9.76 -1.19
C HIS A 31 -2.79 10.84 -2.31
N LEU A 32 -3.88 10.92 -3.08
CA LEU A 32 -4.07 12.02 -4.00
C LEU A 32 -4.45 13.28 -3.21
N ASP A 33 -3.65 14.33 -3.36
CA ASP A 33 -4.02 15.65 -2.83
C ASP A 33 -5.08 16.25 -3.76
N ILE A 34 -6.37 16.06 -3.37
CA ILE A 34 -7.52 16.48 -4.18
C ILE A 34 -7.90 17.94 -3.87
N GLY A 35 -6.92 18.81 -3.74
CA GLY A 35 -7.16 20.26 -3.69
C GLY A 35 -7.71 20.83 -5.00
N ASP A 36 -7.38 20.22 -6.11
CA ASP A 36 -7.86 20.57 -7.44
C ASP A 36 -8.16 19.32 -8.27
N VAL A 37 -9.45 19.06 -8.49
CA VAL A 37 -9.93 17.92 -9.30
C VAL A 37 -9.43 17.98 -10.74
N SER A 38 -9.14 19.17 -11.27
CA SER A 38 -8.62 19.34 -12.63
C SER A 38 -7.16 18.87 -12.79
N ALA A 39 -6.43 18.77 -11.68
CA ALA A 39 -5.04 18.29 -11.66
C ALA A 39 -4.94 16.76 -11.53
N LEU A 40 -6.06 16.04 -11.37
CA LEU A 40 -6.06 14.58 -11.25
C LEU A 40 -5.72 13.91 -12.58
N PRO A 41 -4.99 12.79 -12.55
CA PRO A 41 -4.74 12.03 -13.76
C PRO A 41 -6.07 11.48 -14.31
N MET A 42 -6.24 11.53 -15.62
CA MET A 42 -7.47 11.06 -16.29
C MET A 42 -7.68 9.53 -16.18
N ALA A 43 -6.65 8.80 -15.85
CA ALA A 43 -6.67 7.34 -15.78
C ALA A 43 -5.60 6.82 -14.80
N TYR A 44 -5.83 5.60 -14.31
CA TYR A 44 -4.85 4.84 -13.53
C TYR A 44 -4.47 3.54 -14.24
N GLN A 45 -3.32 3.00 -13.89
CA GLN A 45 -2.93 1.66 -14.28
C GLN A 45 -3.10 0.71 -13.09
N LEU A 46 -3.81 -0.39 -13.32
CA LEU A 46 -3.92 -1.49 -12.39
C LEU A 46 -2.96 -2.59 -12.82
N LEU A 47 -2.06 -2.98 -11.92
CA LEU A 47 -1.09 -4.04 -12.14
C LEU A 47 -1.49 -5.25 -11.29
N GLU A 48 -1.67 -6.40 -11.92
CA GLU A 48 -1.80 -7.68 -11.22
C GLU A 48 -0.41 -8.27 -11.02
N VAL A 49 -0.05 -8.51 -9.77
CA VAL A 49 1.23 -9.11 -9.40
C VAL A 49 1.02 -10.56 -9.00
N ALA A 50 1.82 -11.44 -9.55
CA ALA A 50 1.82 -12.86 -9.24
C ALA A 50 3.14 -13.30 -8.61
N THR A 51 3.06 -14.30 -7.75
CA THR A 51 4.22 -14.97 -7.16
C THR A 51 4.34 -16.37 -7.74
N ALA A 52 5.56 -16.80 -8.03
CA ALA A 52 5.82 -18.19 -8.35
C ALA A 52 5.60 -19.09 -7.12
N ALA A 53 5.43 -20.39 -7.34
CA ALA A 53 5.34 -21.36 -6.25
C ALA A 53 6.55 -21.26 -5.30
N LYS A 54 6.30 -21.46 -4.01
CA LYS A 54 7.32 -21.45 -2.93
C LYS A 54 7.93 -20.08 -2.58
N VAL A 55 7.38 -18.95 -3.09
CA VAL A 55 7.74 -17.64 -2.54
C VAL A 55 7.14 -17.53 -1.14
N VAL A 56 8.01 -17.24 -0.17
CA VAL A 56 7.59 -17.11 1.23
C VAL A 56 6.89 -15.77 1.44
N VAL A 57 5.70 -15.83 2.02
CA VAL A 57 4.96 -14.67 2.51
C VAL A 57 4.89 -14.78 4.03
N LEU A 58 5.56 -13.90 4.74
CA LEU A 58 5.43 -13.80 6.19
C LEU A 58 4.19 -12.98 6.55
N GLY A 59 3.54 -13.34 7.65
CA GLY A 59 2.50 -12.53 8.28
C GLY A 59 2.99 -11.93 9.59
N LEU A 60 2.47 -10.78 9.96
CA LEU A 60 2.73 -10.24 11.30
C LEU A 60 2.09 -11.13 12.36
N PRO A 61 2.80 -11.42 13.48
CA PRO A 61 2.20 -12.06 14.64
C PRO A 61 1.00 -11.26 15.18
N ALA A 62 0.02 -11.94 15.76
CA ALA A 62 -1.19 -11.28 16.27
C ALA A 62 -0.92 -10.18 17.32
N ASN A 63 0.18 -10.32 18.07
CA ASN A 63 0.62 -9.37 19.09
C ASN A 63 1.66 -8.35 18.61
N ALA A 64 1.99 -8.31 17.32
CA ALA A 64 2.99 -7.39 16.77
C ALA A 64 2.50 -5.93 16.78
N LEU A 65 1.20 -5.72 16.81
CA LEU A 65 0.58 -4.41 16.74
C LEU A 65 -0.28 -4.16 17.99
N ASN A 66 -0.14 -2.99 18.57
CA ASN A 66 -1.02 -2.52 19.65
C ASN A 66 -2.34 -1.96 19.07
N ALA A 67 -3.31 -1.65 19.94
CA ALA A 67 -4.62 -1.14 19.52
C ALA A 67 -4.55 0.19 18.76
N SER A 68 -3.54 1.02 19.02
CA SER A 68 -3.35 2.35 18.40
C SER A 68 -2.36 2.36 17.24
N TRP A 69 -1.97 1.21 16.70
CA TRP A 69 -0.93 1.10 15.66
C TRP A 69 -1.19 1.96 14.41
N ARG A 70 -2.46 2.28 14.13
CA ARG A 70 -2.82 3.12 12.99
C ARG A 70 -2.28 4.54 13.12
N ASP A 71 -2.12 5.02 14.33
CA ASP A 71 -1.63 6.37 14.66
C ASP A 71 -0.13 6.37 14.99
N ASP A 72 0.47 5.18 15.19
CA ASP A 72 1.88 5.01 15.53
C ASP A 72 2.73 4.63 14.29
N LEU A 73 3.11 5.65 13.52
CA LEU A 73 4.01 5.47 12.37
C LEU A 73 5.41 5.01 12.78
N GLY A 74 5.87 5.36 13.99
CA GLY A 74 7.18 4.95 14.48
C GLY A 74 7.25 3.44 14.67
N ALA A 75 6.26 2.87 15.36
CA ALA A 75 6.18 1.43 15.60
C ALA A 75 6.04 0.64 14.28
N THR A 76 5.16 1.07 13.37
CA THR A 76 4.96 0.37 12.10
C THR A 76 6.19 0.43 11.20
N ARG A 77 6.90 1.56 11.15
CA ARG A 77 8.18 1.69 10.43
C ARG A 77 9.26 0.80 11.02
N ALA A 78 9.39 0.74 12.34
CA ALA A 78 10.35 -0.13 13.00
C ALA A 78 10.13 -1.61 12.62
N ILE A 79 8.87 -2.06 12.58
CA ILE A 79 8.52 -3.42 12.16
C ILE A 79 8.93 -3.69 10.71
N GLY A 80 8.54 -2.82 9.80
CA GLY A 80 8.84 -3.02 8.37
C GLY A 80 10.33 -2.88 8.05
N ASP A 81 11.04 -1.97 8.72
CA ASP A 81 12.49 -1.81 8.58
C ASP A 81 13.25 -3.04 9.11
N ALA A 82 12.81 -3.61 10.24
CA ALA A 82 13.38 -4.84 10.78
C ALA A 82 13.15 -6.02 9.82
N TRP A 83 11.94 -6.14 9.25
CA TRP A 83 11.66 -7.16 8.24
C TRP A 83 12.53 -7.00 7.00
N LEU A 84 12.68 -5.78 6.44
CA LEU A 84 13.56 -5.52 5.30
C LEU A 84 15.01 -5.89 5.60
N ALA A 85 15.48 -5.60 6.81
CA ALA A 85 16.85 -5.92 7.23
C ALA A 85 17.06 -7.42 7.45
N SER A 86 16.03 -8.15 7.88
CA SER A 86 16.11 -9.59 8.16
C SER A 86 16.22 -10.45 6.90
N THR A 87 15.74 -9.96 5.76
CA THR A 87 15.66 -10.67 4.48
C THR A 87 15.02 -12.07 4.56
N GLN A 88 14.11 -12.30 5.52
CA GLN A 88 13.49 -13.61 5.76
C GLN A 88 12.45 -13.99 4.70
N SER A 89 11.85 -13.01 4.02
CA SER A 89 10.87 -13.25 2.97
C SER A 89 10.83 -12.12 1.94
N ALA A 90 10.42 -12.45 0.72
CA ALA A 90 10.18 -11.45 -0.32
C ALA A 90 8.95 -10.60 -0.03
N LEU A 91 7.96 -11.14 0.69
CA LEU A 91 6.68 -10.51 0.97
C LEU A 91 6.36 -10.56 2.47
N LEU A 92 5.84 -9.46 2.98
CA LEU A 92 5.26 -9.36 4.32
C LEU A 92 3.80 -8.94 4.20
N ARG A 93 2.90 -9.75 4.75
CA ARG A 93 1.47 -9.45 4.86
C ARG A 93 1.24 -8.58 6.10
N VAL A 94 0.63 -7.42 5.89
CA VAL A 94 0.32 -6.43 6.93
C VAL A 94 -1.15 -6.03 6.85
N PRO A 95 -1.78 -5.59 7.94
CA PRO A 95 -3.15 -5.10 7.87
C PRO A 95 -3.24 -3.77 7.12
N SER A 96 -4.33 -3.55 6.39
CA SER A 96 -4.67 -2.23 5.85
C SER A 96 -5.00 -1.26 6.99
N ALA A 97 -4.46 -0.05 6.92
CA ALA A 97 -4.81 1.00 7.84
C ALA A 97 -6.17 1.63 7.53
N LEU A 98 -6.63 1.51 6.28
CA LEU A 98 -7.86 2.13 5.78
C LEU A 98 -9.07 1.21 5.93
N VAL A 99 -8.91 -0.08 5.63
CA VAL A 99 -10.03 -1.02 5.55
C VAL A 99 -9.85 -2.13 6.58
N PRO A 100 -10.75 -2.29 7.54
CA PRO A 100 -10.72 -3.40 8.50
C PRO A 100 -10.79 -4.75 7.79
N ASN A 101 -10.07 -5.73 8.32
CA ASN A 101 -10.04 -7.12 7.82
C ASN A 101 -9.50 -7.31 6.40
N VAL A 102 -8.85 -6.28 5.83
CA VAL A 102 -8.17 -6.33 4.54
C VAL A 102 -6.66 -6.29 4.78
N ALA A 103 -5.92 -7.03 3.97
CA ALA A 103 -4.46 -7.04 4.02
C ALA A 103 -3.85 -6.23 2.86
N ASN A 104 -2.69 -5.66 3.17
CA ASN A 104 -1.72 -5.20 2.20
C ASN A 104 -0.47 -6.09 2.26
N TYR A 105 0.34 -6.04 1.23
CA TYR A 105 1.61 -6.74 1.17
C TYR A 105 2.73 -5.76 0.90
N LEU A 106 3.82 -5.93 1.64
CA LEU A 106 5.08 -5.24 1.40
C LEU A 106 5.97 -6.17 0.59
N PHE A 107 6.48 -5.70 -0.52
CA PHE A 107 7.43 -6.44 -1.34
C PHE A 107 8.81 -5.85 -1.22
N ASN A 108 9.80 -6.70 -0.88
CA ASN A 108 11.21 -6.35 -0.85
C ASN A 108 11.87 -6.67 -2.21
N PRO A 109 12.11 -5.67 -3.06
CA PRO A 109 12.69 -5.91 -4.38
C PRO A 109 14.17 -6.33 -4.35
N LEU A 110 14.82 -6.25 -3.17
CA LEU A 110 16.22 -6.70 -2.98
C LEU A 110 16.33 -8.11 -2.40
N HIS A 111 15.19 -8.78 -2.14
CA HIS A 111 15.21 -10.17 -1.66
C HIS A 111 15.71 -11.14 -2.75
N ALA A 112 16.32 -12.24 -2.35
CA ALA A 112 16.82 -13.26 -3.29
C ALA A 112 15.71 -13.83 -4.19
N ASP A 113 14.47 -13.97 -3.67
CA ASP A 113 13.30 -14.42 -4.42
C ASP A 113 12.58 -13.30 -5.17
N ALA A 114 13.11 -12.07 -5.25
CA ALA A 114 12.42 -10.95 -5.89
C ALA A 114 12.10 -11.23 -7.37
N SER A 115 12.97 -11.94 -8.08
CA SER A 115 12.75 -12.35 -9.48
C SER A 115 11.58 -13.33 -9.69
N ARG A 116 11.06 -13.91 -8.60
CA ARG A 116 9.91 -14.83 -8.59
C ARG A 116 8.56 -14.13 -8.35
N VAL A 117 8.62 -12.80 -8.18
CA VAL A 117 7.46 -11.90 -8.11
C VAL A 117 7.41 -11.11 -9.41
N SER A 118 6.34 -11.22 -10.16
CA SER A 118 6.25 -10.64 -11.50
C SER A 118 4.91 -9.99 -11.76
N ILE A 119 4.88 -9.03 -12.67
CA ILE A 119 3.63 -8.43 -13.17
C ILE A 119 3.01 -9.41 -14.14
N LYS A 120 1.81 -9.91 -13.82
CA LYS A 120 1.03 -10.83 -14.64
C LYS A 120 0.20 -10.10 -15.69
N SER A 121 -0.38 -8.97 -15.33
CA SER A 121 -1.17 -8.15 -16.23
C SER A 121 -1.10 -6.67 -15.87
N VAL A 122 -1.30 -5.82 -16.88
CA VAL A 122 -1.43 -4.37 -16.75
C VAL A 122 -2.67 -3.94 -17.49
N ALA A 123 -3.57 -3.22 -16.80
CA ALA A 123 -4.76 -2.68 -17.42
C ALA A 123 -4.90 -1.20 -17.06
N ARG A 124 -5.36 -0.39 -18.02
CA ARG A 124 -5.59 1.04 -17.84
C ARG A 124 -7.08 1.32 -17.76
N TYR A 125 -7.49 2.04 -16.74
CA TYR A 125 -8.88 2.43 -16.53
C TYR A 125 -9.00 3.93 -16.33
N PRO A 126 -10.07 4.58 -16.82
CA PRO A 126 -10.41 5.93 -16.44
C PRO A 126 -10.87 5.95 -14.97
N PHE A 127 -10.63 7.05 -14.27
CA PHE A 127 -11.28 7.28 -13.00
C PHE A 127 -12.76 7.56 -13.20
N ASP A 128 -13.60 6.93 -12.39
CA ASP A 128 -15.01 7.28 -12.30
C ASP A 128 -15.16 8.60 -11.53
N ASN A 129 -15.80 9.59 -12.15
CA ASN A 129 -15.96 10.92 -11.57
C ASN A 129 -16.74 10.92 -10.23
N ARG A 130 -17.50 9.87 -9.94
CA ARG A 130 -18.20 9.70 -8.67
C ARG A 130 -17.25 9.51 -7.49
N LEU A 131 -16.09 8.94 -7.71
CA LEU A 131 -15.06 8.76 -6.68
C LEU A 131 -14.62 10.11 -6.07
N PHE A 132 -14.57 11.15 -6.88
CA PHE A 132 -14.12 12.48 -6.44
C PHE A 132 -15.21 13.27 -5.74
N LYS A 133 -16.50 12.99 -6.01
CA LYS A 133 -17.64 13.63 -5.32
C LYS A 133 -17.71 13.23 -3.85
N VAL A 134 -17.30 12.01 -3.51
CA VAL A 134 -17.31 11.50 -2.13
C VAL A 134 -16.18 12.16 -1.32
N VAL A 135 -15.03 12.42 -1.92
CA VAL A 135 -13.84 12.96 -1.25
C VAL A 135 -13.86 14.48 -1.18
N GLY A 136 -14.48 15.17 -2.15
CA GLY A 136 -14.57 16.63 -2.22
C GLY A 136 -15.75 17.26 -1.47
N GLY A 137 -16.65 16.48 -0.89
CA GLY A 137 -17.89 16.95 -0.24
C GLY A 137 -17.76 17.56 1.16
N GLY A 138 -16.55 17.68 1.71
CA GLY A 138 -16.30 18.15 3.07
C GLY A 138 -16.16 19.67 3.28
N GLY A 139 -16.37 20.49 2.27
CA GLY A 139 -16.14 21.93 2.35
C GLY A 139 -17.33 22.80 1.99
N LYS A 140 -18.38 22.83 2.82
CA LYS A 140 -19.29 23.99 3.04
C LYS A 140 -20.46 23.61 3.95
N ALA A 141 -20.26 23.70 5.23
CA ALA A 141 -21.33 23.96 6.18
C ALA A 141 -20.85 25.14 7.05
N GLY A 142 -21.05 26.33 6.53
CA GLY A 142 -20.85 27.58 7.22
C GLY A 142 -21.96 28.55 6.82
N ARG A 143 -23.02 28.58 7.59
CA ARG A 143 -23.80 29.77 7.94
C ARG A 143 -24.52 29.50 9.23
#